data_b77afe2a0ec6bce1ddd76ddf32ebe956
#
_entry.id   b77afe2a0ec6bce1ddd76ddf32ebe956
#
_cell.length_a   1.000
_cell.length_b   1.000
_cell.length_c   1.000
_cell.angle_alpha   90.00
_cell.angle_beta   90.00
_cell.angle_gamma   90.00
#
_symmetry.space_group_name_H-M   'P 1'
#
loop_
_entity.id
_entity.type
_entity.pdbx_description
1 polymer ?
#
loop_
_entity_poly.entity_id
_entity_poly.type
_entity_poly.pdbx_seq_one_letter_code
_entity_poly.pdbx_strand_id
1 'polypeptide(L)'
;MQVELKQIQREVGLTFVYVTHDQEEALTMSDRLAVFNAGRIEQIGTPAEVYERPATGFVAGFVGVSNVLEGEIARRIAGDPRPFTVRPEKIALTEASVSAPAGSCSAAGHVAEVVYLGAVTRYIVELDGGGSLVVMQQNLTTSSMEALQVRGKSVRLVWDPSNNRSV
;
A
#
# COMPACT_ATOMS: atom_id res chain seq x y z
N MET A 1 -25.58 3.17 0.19
CA MET A 1 -25.75 3.72 -1.18
C MET A 1 -24.92 2.98 -2.23
N GLN A 2 -23.58 2.83 -2.09
CA GLN A 2 -22.75 2.10 -3.08
C GLN A 2 -23.14 0.63 -3.25
N VAL A 3 -23.35 -0.09 -2.14
CA VAL A 3 -23.77 -1.51 -2.14
C VAL A 3 -25.14 -1.69 -2.78
N GLU A 4 -26.08 -0.79 -2.52
CA GLU A 4 -27.43 -0.79 -3.08
C GLU A 4 -27.39 -0.57 -4.61
N LEU A 5 -26.55 0.36 -5.08
CA LEU A 5 -26.39 0.61 -6.52
C LEU A 5 -25.85 -0.62 -7.25
N LYS A 6 -24.87 -1.30 -6.64
CA LYS A 6 -24.33 -2.55 -7.18
C LYS A 6 -25.35 -3.69 -7.17
N GLN A 7 -26.21 -3.73 -6.16
CA GLN A 7 -27.32 -4.69 -6.12
C GLN A 7 -28.33 -4.43 -7.23
N ILE A 8 -28.77 -3.19 -7.42
CA ILE A 8 -29.70 -2.79 -8.50
C ILE A 8 -29.08 -3.14 -9.86
N GLN A 9 -27.81 -2.84 -10.09
CA GLN A 9 -27.12 -3.19 -11.33
C GLN A 9 -27.17 -4.67 -11.64
N ARG A 10 -26.96 -5.53 -10.62
CA ARG A 10 -27.04 -6.98 -10.76
C ARG A 10 -28.46 -7.48 -11.05
N GLU A 11 -29.46 -6.91 -10.37
CA GLU A 11 -30.87 -7.29 -10.53
C GLU A 11 -31.40 -6.90 -11.93
N VAL A 12 -31.01 -5.74 -12.42
CA VAL A 12 -31.45 -5.23 -13.74
C VAL A 12 -30.62 -5.82 -14.90
N GLY A 13 -29.41 -6.30 -14.62
CA GLY A 13 -28.52 -6.89 -15.63
C GLY A 13 -27.95 -5.91 -16.64
N LEU A 14 -27.89 -4.61 -16.30
CA LEU A 14 -27.36 -3.57 -17.16
C LEU A 14 -25.88 -3.31 -16.92
N THR A 15 -25.19 -2.89 -17.98
CA THR A 15 -23.81 -2.41 -17.85
C THR A 15 -23.84 -0.92 -17.51
N PHE A 16 -23.23 -0.57 -16.38
CA PHE A 16 -23.05 0.81 -15.95
C PHE A 16 -21.61 1.25 -16.24
N VAL A 17 -21.47 2.45 -16.76
CA VAL A 17 -20.17 3.15 -16.85
C VAL A 17 -20.18 4.25 -15.80
N TYR A 18 -19.28 4.16 -14.85
CA TYR A 18 -19.14 5.10 -13.75
C TYR A 18 -17.79 5.81 -13.83
N VAL A 19 -17.78 7.12 -13.70
CA VAL A 19 -16.55 7.93 -13.69
C VAL A 19 -16.41 8.55 -12.31
N THR A 20 -15.32 8.25 -11.64
CA THR A 20 -15.02 8.76 -10.30
C THR A 20 -13.54 9.09 -10.17
N HIS A 21 -13.23 9.98 -9.27
CA HIS A 21 -11.86 10.20 -8.76
C HIS A 21 -11.65 9.60 -7.37
N ASP A 22 -12.69 8.98 -6.81
CA ASP A 22 -12.62 8.29 -5.53
C ASP A 22 -12.16 6.84 -5.76
N GLN A 23 -11.01 6.51 -5.18
CA GLN A 23 -10.37 5.20 -5.33
C GLN A 23 -11.17 4.10 -4.65
N GLU A 24 -11.75 4.38 -3.48
CA GLU A 24 -12.54 3.43 -2.72
C GLU A 24 -13.82 3.07 -3.48
N GLU A 25 -14.49 4.06 -4.07
CA GLU A 25 -15.63 3.82 -4.96
C GLU A 25 -15.24 2.96 -6.16
N ALA A 26 -14.14 3.30 -6.85
CA ALA A 26 -13.69 2.54 -8.01
C ALA A 26 -13.40 1.07 -7.67
N LEU A 27 -12.76 0.81 -6.52
CA LEU A 27 -12.41 -0.55 -6.09
C LEU A 27 -13.62 -1.36 -5.60
N THR A 28 -14.62 -0.71 -4.98
CA THR A 28 -15.76 -1.41 -4.36
C THR A 28 -16.92 -1.63 -5.31
N MET A 29 -17.17 -0.69 -6.23
CA MET A 29 -18.36 -0.72 -7.08
C MET A 29 -18.14 -1.39 -8.43
N SER A 30 -16.93 -1.37 -8.99
CA SER A 30 -16.70 -1.85 -10.33
C SER A 30 -16.41 -3.36 -10.40
N ASP A 31 -16.79 -4.00 -11.50
CA ASP A 31 -16.35 -5.33 -11.87
C ASP A 31 -15.05 -5.26 -12.69
N ARG A 32 -14.87 -4.17 -13.42
CA ARG A 32 -13.64 -3.79 -14.12
C ARG A 32 -13.44 -2.28 -14.00
N LEU A 33 -12.20 -1.87 -13.82
CA LEU A 33 -11.85 -0.45 -13.80
C LEU A 33 -10.76 -0.14 -14.82
N ALA A 34 -10.77 1.08 -15.32
CA ALA A 34 -9.74 1.64 -16.17
C ALA A 34 -9.12 2.87 -15.49
N VAL A 35 -7.80 2.87 -15.35
CA VAL A 35 -7.06 4.02 -14.83
C VAL A 35 -6.62 4.89 -15.99
N PHE A 36 -7.05 6.16 -15.97
CA PHE A 36 -6.71 7.15 -16.99
C PHE A 36 -5.61 8.08 -16.50
N ASN A 37 -4.67 8.37 -17.39
CA ASN A 37 -3.64 9.37 -17.19
C ASN A 37 -3.36 10.12 -18.50
N ALA A 38 -3.38 11.45 -18.46
CA ALA A 38 -3.08 12.30 -19.61
C ALA A 38 -3.81 11.88 -20.92
N GLY A 39 -5.08 11.50 -20.81
CA GLY A 39 -5.90 11.10 -21.95
C GLY A 39 -5.65 9.68 -22.47
N ARG A 40 -4.88 8.87 -21.76
CA ARG A 40 -4.59 7.47 -22.10
C ARG A 40 -5.02 6.54 -20.98
N ILE A 41 -5.32 5.31 -21.33
CA ILE A 41 -5.57 4.25 -20.37
C ILE A 41 -4.22 3.63 -20.00
N GLU A 42 -3.85 3.74 -18.74
CA GLU A 42 -2.63 3.13 -18.16
C GLU A 42 -2.82 1.63 -17.88
N GLN A 43 -4.00 1.28 -17.36
CA GLN A 43 -4.35 -0.09 -17.05
C GLN A 43 -5.84 -0.31 -17.05
N ILE A 44 -6.27 -1.50 -17.47
CA ILE A 44 -7.64 -2.01 -17.31
C ILE A 44 -7.55 -3.39 -16.67
N GLY A 45 -8.41 -3.63 -15.67
CA GLY A 45 -8.48 -4.93 -15.01
C GLY A 45 -9.61 -4.99 -13.99
N THR A 46 -9.70 -6.09 -13.28
CA THR A 46 -10.52 -6.17 -12.07
C THR A 46 -9.92 -5.27 -10.98
N PRO A 47 -10.72 -4.81 -10.00
CA PRO A 47 -10.20 -4.04 -8.87
C PRO A 47 -8.99 -4.70 -8.19
N ALA A 48 -9.06 -6.00 -7.95
CA ALA A 48 -7.98 -6.76 -7.34
C ALA A 48 -6.70 -6.76 -8.20
N GLU A 49 -6.82 -6.97 -9.51
CA GLU A 49 -5.67 -6.95 -10.42
C GLU A 49 -4.99 -5.58 -10.45
N VAL A 50 -5.78 -4.50 -10.58
CA VAL A 50 -5.23 -3.13 -10.65
C VAL A 50 -4.61 -2.72 -9.31
N TYR A 51 -5.18 -3.12 -8.20
CA TYR A 51 -4.64 -2.85 -6.87
C TYR A 51 -3.39 -3.68 -6.55
N GLU A 52 -3.44 -4.99 -6.77
CA GLU A 52 -2.39 -5.94 -6.38
C GLU A 52 -1.24 -6.00 -7.40
N ARG A 53 -1.52 -5.71 -8.69
CA ARG A 53 -0.57 -5.80 -9.80
C ARG A 53 -0.62 -4.55 -10.66
N PRO A 54 -0.24 -3.38 -10.13
CA PRO A 54 -0.21 -2.16 -10.90
C PRO A 54 0.82 -2.27 -12.03
N ALA A 55 0.44 -1.84 -13.23
CA ALA A 55 1.32 -1.89 -14.40
C ALA A 55 2.41 -0.82 -14.37
N THR A 56 2.19 0.27 -13.64
CA THR A 56 3.12 1.40 -13.54
C THR A 56 3.12 1.98 -12.12
N GLY A 57 4.18 2.72 -11.76
CA GLY A 57 4.22 3.48 -10.51
C GLY A 57 3.08 4.50 -10.38
N PHE A 58 2.61 5.06 -11.52
CA PHE A 58 1.44 5.92 -11.53
C PHE A 58 0.18 5.19 -11.05
N VAL A 59 -0.10 4.02 -11.61
CA VAL A 59 -1.26 3.21 -11.21
C VAL A 59 -1.15 2.81 -9.74
N ALA A 60 0.05 2.39 -9.29
CA ALA A 60 0.30 2.02 -7.90
C ALA A 60 -0.04 3.15 -6.91
N GLY A 61 0.37 4.39 -7.24
CA GLY A 61 0.09 5.58 -6.42
C GLY A 61 -1.34 6.11 -6.58
N PHE A 62 -1.97 5.89 -7.75
CA PHE A 62 -3.33 6.36 -8.03
C PHE A 62 -4.40 5.52 -7.31
N VAL A 63 -4.26 4.19 -7.24
CA VAL A 63 -5.26 3.30 -6.61
C VAL A 63 -4.98 3.01 -5.13
N GLY A 64 -4.28 3.89 -4.45
CA GLY A 64 -3.98 3.79 -3.02
C GLY A 64 -2.54 4.17 -2.70
N VAL A 65 -2.25 4.29 -1.42
CA VAL A 65 -0.88 4.55 -0.98
C VAL A 65 0.00 3.36 -1.34
N SER A 66 1.15 3.62 -1.96
CA SER A 66 2.15 2.61 -2.28
C SER A 66 3.55 3.13 -2.00
N ASN A 67 4.38 2.32 -1.40
CA ASN A 67 5.80 2.62 -1.27
C ASN A 67 6.49 2.28 -2.58
N VAL A 68 7.22 3.23 -3.13
CA VAL A 68 8.06 3.02 -4.33
C VAL A 68 9.51 2.98 -3.86
N LEU A 69 10.20 1.89 -4.15
CA LEU A 69 11.62 1.73 -3.85
C LEU A 69 12.39 1.56 -5.16
N GLU A 70 13.48 2.30 -5.30
CA GLU A 70 14.31 2.28 -6.49
C GLU A 70 15.79 2.52 -6.17
N GLY A 71 16.67 2.25 -7.12
CA GLY A 71 18.08 2.54 -7.02
C GLY A 71 18.75 1.79 -5.86
N GLU A 72 19.54 2.51 -5.05
CA GLU A 72 20.35 1.90 -3.98
C GLU A 72 19.51 1.34 -2.84
N ILE A 73 18.35 1.94 -2.55
CA ILE A 73 17.44 1.42 -1.52
C ILE A 73 16.85 0.09 -1.96
N ALA A 74 16.40 -0.01 -3.22
CA ALA A 74 15.87 -1.26 -3.78
C ALA A 74 16.95 -2.35 -3.77
N ARG A 75 18.19 -2.01 -4.18
CA ARG A 75 19.32 -2.95 -4.18
C ARG A 75 19.60 -3.50 -2.78
N ARG A 76 19.63 -2.65 -1.76
CA ARG A 76 19.92 -3.09 -0.38
C ARG A 76 18.85 -3.99 0.20
N ILE A 77 17.58 -3.72 -0.12
CA ILE A 77 16.43 -4.41 0.44
C ILE A 77 16.09 -5.69 -0.33
N ALA A 78 16.08 -5.61 -1.66
CA ALA A 78 15.65 -6.70 -2.55
C ALA A 78 16.78 -7.32 -3.38
N GLY A 79 18.01 -6.79 -3.30
CA GLY A 79 19.14 -7.25 -4.09
C GLY A 79 19.18 -6.76 -5.54
N ASP A 80 18.17 -6.00 -5.97
CA ASP A 80 17.99 -5.50 -7.34
C ASP A 80 17.68 -4.00 -7.31
N PRO A 81 18.38 -3.14 -8.10
CA PRO A 81 18.14 -1.70 -8.15
C PRO A 81 16.89 -1.30 -8.95
N ARG A 82 16.25 -2.25 -9.66
CA ARG A 82 15.04 -1.97 -10.44
C ARG A 82 13.89 -1.51 -9.54
N PRO A 83 13.07 -0.56 -10.02
CA PRO A 83 11.94 -0.07 -9.25
C PRO A 83 10.95 -1.18 -8.92
N PHE A 84 10.49 -1.17 -7.69
CA PHE A 84 9.36 -1.99 -7.26
C PHE A 84 8.50 -1.23 -6.25
N THR A 85 7.27 -1.66 -6.12
CA THR A 85 6.35 -1.13 -5.12
C THR A 85 6.00 -2.20 -4.09
N VAL A 86 5.68 -1.75 -2.88
CA VAL A 86 5.11 -2.58 -1.82
C VAL A 86 4.01 -1.80 -1.10
N ARG A 87 2.88 -2.45 -0.86
CA ARG A 87 1.75 -1.84 -0.16
C ARG A 87 2.04 -1.67 1.33
N PRO A 88 1.63 -0.54 1.95
CA PRO A 88 1.88 -0.26 3.37
C PRO A 88 1.36 -1.34 4.33
N GLU A 89 0.22 -1.95 4.03
CA GLU A 89 -0.38 -3.03 4.83
C GLU A 89 0.32 -4.38 4.71
N LYS A 90 1.25 -4.52 3.76
CA LYS A 90 2.08 -5.73 3.60
C LYS A 90 3.38 -5.66 4.40
N ILE A 91 3.67 -4.51 4.98
CA ILE A 91 4.88 -4.28 5.77
C ILE A 91 4.53 -4.40 7.26
N ALA A 92 5.20 -5.31 7.94
CA ALA A 92 5.13 -5.41 9.40
C ALA A 92 6.17 -4.46 10.04
N LEU A 93 5.74 -3.71 11.05
CA LEU A 93 6.60 -2.90 11.91
C LEU A 93 6.87 -3.68 13.18
N THR A 94 8.14 -3.92 13.47
CA THR A 94 8.60 -4.68 14.63
C THR A 94 9.63 -3.88 15.42
N GLU A 95 9.95 -4.32 16.63
CA GLU A 95 11.05 -3.73 17.39
C GLU A 95 12.38 -3.90 16.65
N ALA A 96 13.27 -2.93 16.79
CA ALA A 96 14.58 -2.95 16.13
C ALA A 96 15.43 -4.18 16.50
N SER A 97 15.23 -4.70 17.70
CA SER A 97 15.93 -5.89 18.25
C SER A 97 15.52 -7.20 17.59
N VAL A 98 14.33 -7.27 16.99
CA VAL A 98 13.80 -8.48 16.36
C VAL A 98 14.52 -8.73 15.04
N SER A 99 15.11 -9.91 14.88
CA SER A 99 15.74 -10.32 13.63
C SER A 99 14.69 -10.59 12.56
N ALA A 100 14.95 -10.13 11.34
CA ALA A 100 14.08 -10.45 10.22
C ALA A 100 14.14 -11.96 9.89
N PRO A 101 13.01 -12.59 9.57
CA PRO A 101 12.99 -13.98 9.10
C PRO A 101 13.88 -14.19 7.88
N ALA A 102 14.48 -15.37 7.76
CA ALA A 102 15.29 -15.70 6.60
C ALA A 102 14.44 -15.62 5.32
N GLY A 103 14.98 -14.97 4.29
CA GLY A 103 14.31 -14.79 2.99
C GLY A 103 13.28 -13.64 2.95
N SER A 104 13.07 -12.89 4.03
CA SER A 104 12.23 -11.70 4.01
C SER A 104 13.02 -10.46 3.54
N CYS A 105 12.31 -9.49 2.96
CA CYS A 105 12.81 -8.12 2.82
C CYS A 105 12.77 -7.43 4.18
N SER A 106 13.79 -6.64 4.50
CA SER A 106 13.79 -5.86 5.74
C SER A 106 14.55 -4.54 5.60
N ALA A 107 14.12 -3.55 6.38
CA ALA A 107 14.77 -2.26 6.51
C ALA A 107 14.73 -1.78 7.96
N ALA A 108 15.83 -1.18 8.43
CA ALA A 108 15.89 -0.52 9.72
C ALA A 108 15.65 0.98 9.55
N GLY A 109 15.06 1.60 10.57
CA GLY A 109 14.77 3.02 10.57
C GLY A 109 14.15 3.48 11.88
N HIS A 110 13.65 4.70 11.90
CA HIS A 110 12.93 5.25 13.05
C HIS A 110 11.57 5.83 12.63
N VAL A 111 10.61 5.76 13.52
CA VAL A 111 9.26 6.27 13.28
C VAL A 111 9.27 7.80 13.35
N ALA A 112 9.15 8.47 12.21
CA ALA A 112 9.10 9.92 12.13
C ALA A 112 7.70 10.43 12.51
N GLU A 113 6.65 9.82 11.96
CA GLU A 113 5.26 10.23 12.23
C GLU A 113 4.35 9.04 12.49
N VAL A 114 3.30 9.30 13.28
CA VAL A 114 2.24 8.36 13.60
C VAL A 114 0.90 9.03 13.38
N VAL A 115 0.05 8.45 12.56
CA VAL A 115 -1.32 8.93 12.31
C VAL A 115 -2.30 7.83 12.69
N TYR A 116 -3.01 8.03 13.80
CA TYR A 116 -4.04 7.11 14.26
C TYR A 116 -5.36 7.39 13.53
N LEU A 117 -5.88 6.39 12.81
CA LEU A 117 -7.09 6.49 11.97
C LEU A 117 -8.24 5.63 12.51
N GLY A 118 -8.22 5.30 13.79
CA GLY A 118 -9.21 4.43 14.42
C GLY A 118 -8.92 2.95 14.15
N ALA A 119 -9.47 2.36 13.11
CA ALA A 119 -9.28 0.95 12.78
C ALA A 119 -7.85 0.58 12.38
N VAL A 120 -7.09 1.55 11.87
CA VAL A 120 -5.70 1.38 11.45
C VAL A 120 -4.83 2.52 11.96
N THR A 121 -3.54 2.26 12.11
CA THR A 121 -2.52 3.29 12.35
C THR A 121 -1.57 3.32 11.17
N ARG A 122 -1.29 4.51 10.67
CA ARG A 122 -0.29 4.76 9.65
C ARG A 122 0.97 5.30 10.30
N TYR A 123 2.09 4.66 10.01
CA TYR A 123 3.43 5.06 10.44
C TYR A 123 4.22 5.54 9.22
N ILE A 124 4.94 6.64 9.37
CA ILE A 124 5.96 7.08 8.42
C ILE A 124 7.30 6.78 9.06
N VAL A 125 8.08 5.90 8.43
CA VAL A 125 9.37 5.43 8.95
C VAL A 125 10.47 5.95 8.03
N GLU A 126 11.36 6.76 8.58
CA GLU A 126 12.60 7.17 7.92
C GLU A 126 13.63 6.06 8.06
N LEU A 127 14.19 5.63 6.92
CA LEU A 127 15.13 4.53 6.86
C LEU A 127 16.56 5.00 7.17
N ASP A 128 17.32 4.19 7.89
CA ASP A 128 18.74 4.47 8.21
C ASP A 128 19.60 4.65 6.96
N GLY A 129 19.15 4.13 5.83
CA GLY A 129 19.81 4.23 4.56
C GLY A 129 19.30 5.34 3.65
N GLY A 130 18.46 6.22 4.16
CA GLY A 130 17.79 7.28 3.41
C GLY A 130 16.44 6.84 2.83
N GLY A 131 15.58 7.81 2.55
CA GLY A 131 14.21 7.59 2.13
C GLY A 131 13.26 7.26 3.28
N SER A 132 12.00 7.07 2.95
CA SER A 132 10.96 6.74 3.94
C SER A 132 9.99 5.71 3.40
N LEU A 133 9.40 4.92 4.29
CA LEU A 133 8.32 3.99 3.98
C LEU A 133 7.09 4.30 4.85
N VAL A 134 5.94 4.14 4.24
CA VAL A 134 4.65 4.17 4.91
C VAL A 134 4.30 2.74 5.31
N VAL A 135 3.87 2.55 6.55
CA VAL A 135 3.38 1.28 7.09
C VAL A 135 1.96 1.49 7.59
N MET A 136 1.07 0.55 7.32
CA MET A 136 -0.29 0.54 7.86
C MET A 136 -0.53 -0.73 8.66
N GLN A 137 -0.91 -0.57 9.93
CA GLN A 137 -1.23 -1.69 10.81
C GLN A 137 -2.67 -1.56 11.34
N GLN A 138 -3.36 -2.69 11.43
CA GLN A 138 -4.67 -2.76 12.06
C GLN A 138 -4.55 -2.64 13.58
N ASN A 139 -5.43 -1.85 14.19
CA ASN A 139 -5.49 -1.62 15.64
C ASN A 139 -6.39 -2.66 16.31
N LEU A 140 -5.99 -3.95 16.26
CA LEU A 140 -6.79 -5.02 16.87
C LEU A 140 -6.79 -4.96 18.40
N THR A 141 -5.65 -4.61 19.00
CA THR A 141 -5.45 -4.54 20.45
C THR A 141 -4.73 -3.27 20.91
N THR A 142 -4.18 -2.51 19.97
CA THR A 142 -3.37 -1.31 20.24
C THR A 142 -4.26 -0.09 20.46
N SER A 143 -4.12 0.56 21.60
CA SER A 143 -4.77 1.83 21.86
C SER A 143 -4.10 2.99 21.13
N SER A 144 -4.81 4.12 20.97
CA SER A 144 -4.23 5.31 20.37
C SER A 144 -3.00 5.82 21.13
N MET A 145 -3.00 5.71 22.44
CA MET A 145 -1.86 6.11 23.28
C MET A 145 -0.62 5.25 23.03
N GLU A 146 -0.79 3.95 22.94
CA GLU A 146 0.31 3.02 22.63
C GLU A 146 0.87 3.25 21.23
N ALA A 147 -0.02 3.43 20.24
CA ALA A 147 0.38 3.74 18.88
C ALA A 147 1.23 5.02 18.80
N LEU A 148 0.82 6.09 19.49
CA LEU A 148 1.54 7.37 19.50
C LEU A 148 2.90 7.30 20.21
N GLN A 149 3.06 6.41 21.20
CA GLN A 149 4.33 6.22 21.92
C GLN A 149 5.45 5.59 21.07
N VAL A 150 5.14 5.10 19.88
CA VAL A 150 6.14 4.52 18.96
C VAL A 150 6.91 5.61 18.20
N ARG A 151 6.41 6.85 18.18
CA ARG A 151 7.10 7.98 17.53
C ARG A 151 8.51 8.17 18.08
N GLY A 152 9.48 8.34 17.18
CA GLY A 152 10.89 8.50 17.49
C GLY A 152 11.63 7.20 17.84
N LYS A 153 10.93 6.08 17.98
CA LYS A 153 11.59 4.79 18.28
C LYS A 153 12.24 4.20 17.05
N SER A 154 13.37 3.52 17.25
CA SER A 154 13.99 2.69 16.23
C SER A 154 13.15 1.42 16.04
N VAL A 155 12.93 1.08 14.78
CA VAL A 155 12.08 -0.05 14.37
C VAL A 155 12.72 -0.83 13.24
N ARG A 156 12.23 -2.03 13.03
CA ARG A 156 12.52 -2.85 11.86
C ARG A 156 11.23 -3.08 11.07
N LEU A 157 11.31 -2.82 9.78
CA LEU A 157 10.28 -3.13 8.81
C LEU A 157 10.59 -4.47 8.16
N VAL A 158 9.58 -5.33 8.04
CA VAL A 158 9.74 -6.69 7.49
C VAL A 158 8.54 -7.03 6.60
N TRP A 159 8.81 -7.64 5.44
CA TRP A 159 7.75 -8.13 4.55
C TRP A 159 8.23 -9.28 3.66
N ASP A 160 7.29 -10.03 3.11
CA ASP A 160 7.58 -11.10 2.17
C ASP A 160 7.95 -10.52 0.79
N PRO A 161 9.06 -10.94 0.17
CA PRO A 161 9.46 -10.51 -1.18
C PRO A 161 8.39 -10.73 -2.25
N SER A 162 7.49 -11.70 -2.06
CA SER A 162 6.37 -11.93 -2.97
C SER A 162 5.37 -10.78 -3.04
N ASN A 163 5.43 -9.82 -2.10
CA ASN A 163 4.65 -8.59 -2.10
C ASN A 163 5.30 -7.45 -2.92
N ASN A 164 6.53 -7.62 -3.38
CA ASN A 164 7.17 -6.67 -4.28
C ASN A 164 6.53 -6.77 -5.68
N ARG A 165 6.19 -5.61 -6.25
CA ARG A 165 5.64 -5.51 -7.61
C ARG A 165 6.55 -4.64 -8.44
N SER A 166 7.11 -5.21 -9.51
CA SER A 166 7.88 -4.44 -10.51
C SER A 166 6.96 -3.43 -11.20
N VAL A 167 7.44 -2.22 -11.41
CA VAL A 167 6.71 -1.09 -12.02
C VAL A 167 7.57 -0.38 -13.06
#